data_234906a3593f4b03074a110042fbaf2b
#
_entry.id   234906a3593f4b03074a110042fbaf2b
#
_cell.length_a   1.000
_cell.length_b   1.000
_cell.length_c   1.000
_cell.angle_alpha   90.00
_cell.angle_beta   90.00
_cell.angle_gamma   90.00
#
_symmetry.space_group_name_H-M   'P 1'
#
loop_
_entity.id
_entity.type
_entity.pdbx_description
1 polymer ?
#
loop_
_entity_poly.entity_id
_entity_poly.type
_entity_poly.pdbx_seq_one_letter_code
_entity_poly.pdbx_strand_id
1 'polypeptide(L)'
;MPQTGLGVALKTLRERNGMSLRDIGQRSSTDHAYIHRLETGEKTSPSNDLVAKLLAVLTPSERDAGIVYWLMDHPEADVDLVDYVLQNGDVSLEVFSAAAGMKHRGTVRPDPVTLISRVRRAFEDDDEDG
;
A
#
# COMPACT_ATOMS: atom_id res chain seq x y z
N MET A 1 11.36 -14.01 5.32
CA MET A 1 10.97 -13.26 4.13
C MET A 1 10.65 -11.83 4.50
N PRO A 2 11.23 -10.83 3.84
CA PRO A 2 10.87 -9.45 4.16
C PRO A 2 9.45 -9.14 3.68
N GLN A 3 8.72 -8.41 4.49
CA GLN A 3 7.39 -7.95 4.11
C GLN A 3 7.48 -6.98 2.93
N THR A 4 6.44 -6.94 2.11
CA THR A 4 6.30 -5.98 1.02
C THR A 4 5.19 -4.98 1.34
N GLY A 5 5.25 -3.81 0.73
CA GLY A 5 4.17 -2.83 0.86
C GLY A 5 2.83 -3.39 0.41
N LEU A 6 2.82 -4.11 -0.70
CA LEU A 6 1.60 -4.75 -1.20
C LEU A 6 1.04 -5.75 -0.19
N GLY A 7 1.90 -6.58 0.40
CA GLY A 7 1.47 -7.56 1.40
C GLY A 7 0.87 -6.89 2.63
N VAL A 8 1.51 -5.83 3.12
CA VAL A 8 1.00 -5.05 4.26
C VAL A 8 -0.36 -4.44 3.93
N ALA A 9 -0.50 -3.87 2.73
CA ALA A 9 -1.76 -3.26 2.32
C ALA A 9 -2.90 -4.28 2.26
N LEU A 10 -2.68 -5.43 1.63
CA LEU A 10 -3.70 -6.48 1.53
C LEU A 10 -4.10 -6.99 2.91
N LYS A 11 -3.14 -7.24 3.78
CA LYS A 11 -3.41 -7.71 5.14
C LYS A 11 -4.21 -6.68 5.93
N THR A 12 -3.82 -5.41 5.86
CA THR A 12 -4.50 -4.33 6.57
C THR A 12 -5.97 -4.23 6.12
N LEU A 13 -6.21 -4.26 4.81
CA LEU A 13 -7.58 -4.18 4.28
C LEU A 13 -8.40 -5.40 4.70
N ARG A 14 -7.81 -6.58 4.68
CA ARG A 14 -8.48 -7.80 5.13
C ARG A 14 -8.88 -7.71 6.60
N GLU A 15 -7.96 -7.30 7.47
CA GLU A 15 -8.21 -7.20 8.90
C GLU A 15 -9.25 -6.12 9.22
N ARG A 16 -9.26 -5.00 8.50
CA ARG A 16 -10.28 -3.96 8.64
C ARG A 16 -11.69 -4.49 8.36
N ASN A 17 -11.80 -5.43 7.42
CA ASN A 17 -13.07 -6.06 7.08
C ASN A 17 -13.41 -7.22 8.01
N GLY A 18 -12.58 -7.52 9.01
CA GLY A 18 -12.82 -8.62 9.93
C GLY A 18 -12.79 -9.99 9.27
N MET A 19 -12.09 -10.13 8.15
CA MET A 19 -12.03 -11.37 7.40
C MET A 19 -10.82 -12.21 7.78
N SER A 20 -11.02 -13.53 7.92
CA SER A 20 -9.90 -14.47 7.98
C SER A 20 -9.35 -14.71 6.58
N LEU A 21 -8.19 -15.36 6.50
CA LEU A 21 -7.63 -15.77 5.21
C LEU A 21 -8.59 -16.71 4.46
N ARG A 22 -9.25 -17.60 5.18
CA ARG A 22 -10.25 -18.49 4.56
C ARG A 22 -11.44 -17.72 4.03
N ASP A 23 -11.92 -16.73 4.77
CA ASP A 23 -13.04 -15.90 4.33
C ASP A 23 -12.75 -15.21 3.00
N ILE A 24 -11.62 -14.53 2.92
CA ILE A 24 -11.26 -13.81 1.70
C ILE A 24 -10.98 -14.78 0.55
N GLY A 25 -10.37 -15.94 0.86
CA GLY A 25 -10.12 -16.97 -0.14
C GLY A 25 -11.42 -17.49 -0.76
N GLN A 26 -12.41 -17.81 0.08
CA GLN A 26 -13.70 -18.29 -0.39
C GLN A 26 -14.43 -17.23 -1.22
N ARG A 27 -14.49 -15.99 -0.72
CA ARG A 27 -15.23 -14.92 -1.39
C ARG A 27 -14.59 -14.50 -2.71
N SER A 28 -13.25 -14.59 -2.81
CA SER A 28 -12.53 -14.22 -4.03
C SER A 28 -12.28 -15.40 -4.96
N SER A 29 -12.68 -16.60 -4.56
CA SER A 29 -12.39 -17.85 -5.29
C SER A 29 -10.89 -18.03 -5.51
N THR A 30 -10.10 -17.71 -4.49
CA THR A 30 -8.64 -17.78 -4.52
C THR A 30 -8.14 -18.66 -3.37
N ASP A 31 -7.04 -19.36 -3.60
CA ASP A 31 -6.41 -20.17 -2.55
C ASP A 31 -5.91 -19.27 -1.42
N HIS A 32 -6.43 -19.50 -0.21
CA HIS A 32 -6.07 -18.69 0.96
C HIS A 32 -4.59 -18.83 1.33
N ALA A 33 -3.96 -19.95 1.04
CA ALA A 33 -2.53 -20.09 1.28
C ALA A 33 -1.71 -19.16 0.37
N TYR A 34 -2.16 -18.98 -0.87
CA TYR A 34 -1.51 -18.03 -1.78
C TYR A 34 -1.67 -16.59 -1.29
N ILE A 35 -2.86 -16.23 -0.80
CA ILE A 35 -3.10 -14.90 -0.22
C ILE A 35 -2.16 -14.67 0.97
N HIS A 36 -2.01 -15.67 1.84
CA HIS A 36 -1.07 -15.59 2.96
C HIS A 36 0.37 -15.33 2.50
N ARG A 37 0.81 -16.00 1.43
CA ARG A 37 2.14 -15.80 0.88
C ARG A 37 2.34 -14.38 0.31
N LEU A 38 1.30 -13.80 -0.26
CA LEU A 38 1.34 -12.40 -0.66
C LEU A 38 1.48 -11.47 0.54
N GLU A 39 0.74 -11.73 1.61
CA GLU A 39 0.78 -10.91 2.83
C GLU A 39 2.14 -10.97 3.53
N THR A 40 2.81 -12.13 3.48
CA THR A 40 4.12 -12.31 4.13
C THR A 40 5.30 -11.85 3.27
N GLY A 41 5.08 -11.59 1.98
CA GLY A 41 6.15 -11.23 1.06
C GLY A 41 6.82 -12.43 0.41
N GLU A 42 6.37 -13.65 0.67
CA GLU A 42 6.89 -14.85 0.00
C GLU A 42 6.57 -14.83 -1.49
N LYS A 43 5.39 -14.31 -1.86
CA LYS A 43 4.98 -14.06 -3.24
C LYS A 43 4.82 -12.55 -3.44
N THR A 44 5.32 -12.03 -4.56
CA THR A 44 5.45 -10.58 -4.74
C THR A 44 4.86 -10.03 -6.04
N SER A 45 4.44 -10.90 -6.96
CA SER A 45 3.99 -10.45 -8.28
C SER A 45 2.65 -11.09 -8.66
N PRO A 46 1.56 -10.73 -7.94
CA PRO A 46 0.24 -11.25 -8.30
C PRO A 46 -0.22 -10.67 -9.63
N SER A 47 -1.12 -11.40 -10.33
CA SER A 47 -1.72 -10.88 -11.54
C SER A 47 -2.72 -9.75 -11.24
N ASN A 48 -2.97 -8.91 -12.24
CA ASN A 48 -3.99 -7.87 -12.13
C ASN A 48 -5.37 -8.48 -11.85
N ASP A 49 -5.69 -9.59 -12.47
CA ASP A 49 -6.97 -10.27 -12.26
C ASP A 49 -7.15 -10.71 -10.81
N LEU A 50 -6.11 -11.29 -10.22
CA LEU A 50 -6.15 -11.71 -8.83
C LEU A 50 -6.36 -10.52 -7.90
N VAL A 51 -5.60 -9.45 -8.10
CA VAL A 51 -5.73 -8.25 -7.26
C VAL A 51 -7.13 -7.64 -7.41
N ALA A 52 -7.66 -7.59 -8.63
CA ALA A 52 -9.02 -7.09 -8.85
C ALA A 52 -10.07 -7.92 -8.09
N LYS A 53 -9.92 -9.24 -8.08
CA LYS A 53 -10.82 -10.12 -7.31
C LYS A 53 -10.74 -9.85 -5.80
N LEU A 54 -9.53 -9.68 -5.28
CA LEU A 54 -9.33 -9.38 -3.87
C LEU A 54 -9.95 -8.03 -3.51
N LEU A 55 -9.71 -7.00 -4.32
CA LEU A 55 -10.27 -5.68 -4.06
C LEU A 55 -11.79 -5.65 -4.17
N ALA A 56 -12.38 -6.46 -5.06
CA ALA A 56 -13.84 -6.59 -5.14
C ALA A 56 -14.44 -7.12 -3.84
N VAL A 57 -13.74 -8.01 -3.15
CA VAL A 57 -14.17 -8.54 -1.85
C VAL A 57 -13.90 -7.55 -0.72
N LEU A 58 -12.73 -6.92 -0.75
CA LEU A 58 -12.30 -6.01 0.32
C LEU A 58 -13.02 -4.65 0.27
N THR A 59 -13.52 -4.26 -0.88
CA THR A 59 -14.25 -3.00 -1.11
C THR A 59 -13.57 -1.78 -0.47
N PRO A 60 -12.28 -1.53 -0.78
CA PRO A 60 -11.56 -0.39 -0.22
C PRO A 60 -12.05 0.93 -0.81
N SER A 61 -11.66 2.05 -0.18
CA SER A 61 -11.86 3.36 -0.77
C SER A 61 -11.08 3.46 -2.09
N GLU A 62 -11.45 4.45 -2.91
CA GLU A 62 -10.74 4.71 -4.16
C GLU A 62 -9.26 4.99 -3.90
N ARG A 63 -8.95 5.75 -2.83
CA ARG A 63 -7.57 6.02 -2.43
C ARG A 63 -6.81 4.73 -2.10
N ASP A 64 -7.39 3.87 -1.26
CA ASP A 64 -6.73 2.62 -0.83
C ASP A 64 -6.55 1.66 -1.99
N ALA A 65 -7.54 1.57 -2.89
CA ALA A 65 -7.38 0.78 -4.11
C ALA A 65 -6.23 1.32 -4.98
N GLY A 66 -6.13 2.65 -5.10
CA GLY A 66 -5.04 3.28 -5.83
C GLY A 66 -3.67 2.96 -5.23
N ILE A 67 -3.57 2.94 -3.89
CA ILE A 67 -2.34 2.55 -3.21
C ILE A 67 -1.96 1.10 -3.57
N VAL A 68 -2.92 0.18 -3.54
CA VAL A 68 -2.66 -1.23 -3.89
C VAL A 68 -2.14 -1.35 -5.31
N TYR A 69 -2.79 -0.71 -6.28
CA TYR A 69 -2.33 -0.78 -7.68
C TYR A 69 -0.96 -0.13 -7.86
N TRP A 70 -0.71 0.99 -7.19
CA TRP A 70 0.62 1.63 -7.23
C TRP A 70 1.70 0.67 -6.70
N LEU A 71 1.40 -0.04 -5.62
CA LEU A 71 2.35 -0.97 -4.99
C LEU A 71 2.66 -2.18 -5.87
N MET A 72 1.75 -2.57 -6.76
CA MET A 72 2.02 -3.65 -7.72
C MET A 72 3.18 -3.29 -8.64
N ASP A 73 3.33 -2.02 -9.00
CA ASP A 73 4.40 -1.54 -9.87
C ASP A 73 5.65 -1.11 -9.08
N HIS A 74 5.56 -1.06 -7.75
CA HIS A 74 6.65 -0.57 -6.90
C HIS A 74 6.88 -1.52 -5.71
N PRO A 75 7.39 -2.74 -5.98
CA PRO A 75 7.57 -3.74 -4.92
C PRO A 75 8.60 -3.35 -3.87
N GLU A 76 9.46 -2.38 -4.17
CA GLU A 76 10.50 -1.88 -3.27
C GLU A 76 10.02 -0.79 -2.31
N ALA A 77 8.74 -0.41 -2.35
CA ALA A 77 8.20 0.65 -1.51
C ALA A 77 8.42 0.36 -0.02
N ASP A 78 8.72 1.43 0.73
CA ASP A 78 8.97 1.32 2.16
C ASP A 78 7.72 0.87 2.91
N VAL A 79 7.84 -0.25 3.61
CA VAL A 79 6.73 -0.86 4.36
C VAL A 79 6.20 0.07 5.46
N ASP A 80 7.09 0.78 6.16
CA ASP A 80 6.68 1.69 7.23
C ASP A 80 5.86 2.85 6.69
N LEU A 81 6.23 3.38 5.53
CA LEU A 81 5.46 4.44 4.88
C LEU A 81 4.08 3.94 4.45
N VAL A 82 4.02 2.75 3.87
CA VAL A 82 2.74 2.14 3.45
C VAL A 82 1.81 1.99 4.65
N ASP A 83 2.32 1.42 5.75
CA ASP A 83 1.54 1.22 6.96
C ASP A 83 1.03 2.56 7.51
N TYR A 84 1.90 3.56 7.59
CA TYR A 84 1.52 4.89 8.06
C TYR A 84 0.38 5.49 7.23
N VAL A 85 0.51 5.45 5.91
CA VAL A 85 -0.49 6.04 5.00
C VAL A 85 -1.83 5.31 5.12
N LEU A 86 -1.81 3.98 5.26
CA LEU A 86 -3.04 3.21 5.45
C LEU A 86 -3.75 3.58 6.75
N GLN A 87 -2.99 3.93 7.80
CA GLN A 87 -3.55 4.34 9.09
C GLN A 87 -3.99 5.81 9.12
N ASN A 88 -3.59 6.61 8.13
CA ASN A 88 -3.86 8.04 8.08
C ASN A 88 -4.58 8.41 6.78
N GLY A 89 -5.90 8.35 6.83
CA GLY A 89 -6.75 8.55 5.67
C GLY A 89 -6.71 9.95 5.04
N ASP A 90 -6.10 10.91 5.73
CA ASP A 90 -5.94 12.28 5.24
C ASP A 90 -4.77 12.43 4.25
N VAL A 91 -3.91 11.40 4.13
CA VAL A 91 -2.81 11.41 3.15
C VAL A 91 -3.35 10.98 1.80
N SER A 92 -3.24 11.85 0.78
CA SER A 92 -3.73 11.53 -0.56
C SER A 92 -2.82 10.52 -1.27
N LEU A 93 -3.36 9.88 -2.32
CA LEU A 93 -2.57 8.98 -3.16
C LEU A 93 -1.38 9.72 -3.80
N GLU A 94 -1.57 10.95 -4.24
CA GLU A 94 -0.51 11.76 -4.85
C GLU A 94 0.62 12.03 -3.87
N VAL A 95 0.27 12.40 -2.63
CA VAL A 95 1.27 12.64 -1.59
C VAL A 95 2.01 11.34 -1.24
N PHE A 96 1.27 10.24 -1.11
CA PHE A 96 1.89 8.94 -0.84
C PHE A 96 2.89 8.54 -1.93
N SER A 97 2.47 8.58 -3.19
CA SER A 97 3.32 8.14 -4.31
C SER A 97 4.56 9.02 -4.43
N ALA A 98 4.43 10.34 -4.21
CA ALA A 98 5.58 11.25 -4.21
C ALA A 98 6.55 10.92 -3.07
N ALA A 99 6.03 10.69 -1.86
CA ALA A 99 6.86 10.34 -0.71
C ALA A 99 7.58 9.01 -0.92
N ALA A 100 6.87 8.02 -1.44
CA ALA A 100 7.43 6.69 -1.68
C ALA A 100 8.53 6.71 -2.75
N GLY A 101 8.43 7.62 -3.71
CA GLY A 101 9.42 7.75 -4.78
C GLY A 101 10.62 8.62 -4.43
N MET A 102 10.65 9.27 -3.25
CA MET A 102 11.76 10.13 -2.88
C MET A 102 13.04 9.33 -2.64
N LYS A 103 14.12 9.82 -3.22
CA LYS A 103 15.45 9.24 -2.99
C LYS A 103 16.12 9.95 -1.81
N HIS A 104 16.85 9.18 -1.01
CA HIS A 104 17.55 9.70 0.15
C HIS A 104 19.05 9.62 -0.05
N ARG A 105 19.74 10.63 0.46
CA ARG A 105 21.20 10.59 0.57
C ARG A 105 21.52 10.03 1.96
N GLY A 106 22.39 9.04 2.01
CA GLY A 106 22.79 8.41 3.26
C GLY A 106 22.02 7.13 3.55
N THR A 107 22.31 6.54 4.72
CA THR A 107 21.82 5.20 5.09
C THR A 107 20.52 5.24 5.90
N VAL A 108 20.11 6.42 6.37
CA VAL A 108 18.92 6.56 7.22
C VAL A 108 17.80 7.20 6.43
N ARG A 109 16.70 6.45 6.28
CA ARG A 109 15.49 6.97 5.64
C ARG A 109 14.72 7.82 6.67
N PRO A 110 14.25 9.02 6.29
CA PRO A 110 13.37 9.79 7.18
C PRO A 110 12.12 8.99 7.53
N ASP A 111 11.54 9.24 8.70
CA ASP A 111 10.31 8.60 9.10
C ASP A 111 9.12 9.05 8.22
N PRO A 112 8.01 8.29 8.21
CA PRO A 112 6.86 8.62 7.35
C PRO A 112 6.29 10.02 7.59
N VAL A 113 6.20 10.47 8.84
CA VAL A 113 5.67 11.81 9.16
C VAL A 113 6.52 12.89 8.50
N THR A 114 7.84 12.77 8.61
CA THR A 114 8.78 13.71 8.01
C THR A 114 8.67 13.72 6.49
N LEU A 115 8.61 12.52 5.86
CA LEU A 115 8.46 12.40 4.41
C LEU A 115 7.18 13.07 3.92
N ILE A 116 6.06 12.78 4.56
CA ILE A 116 4.77 13.34 4.19
C ILE A 116 4.79 14.87 4.34
N SER A 117 5.35 15.39 5.42
CA SER A 117 5.46 16.84 5.64
C SER A 117 6.28 17.53 4.55
N ARG A 118 7.39 16.92 4.14
CA ARG A 118 8.24 17.46 3.07
C ARG A 118 7.50 17.50 1.75
N VAL A 119 6.77 16.44 1.41
CA VAL A 119 6.01 16.37 0.16
C VAL A 119 4.88 17.41 0.17
N ARG A 120 4.14 17.52 1.26
CA ARG A 120 3.07 18.50 1.39
C ARG A 120 3.57 19.92 1.23
N ARG A 121 4.72 20.22 1.82
CA ARG A 121 5.35 21.54 1.68
C ARG A 121 5.72 21.83 0.22
N ALA A 122 6.29 20.85 -0.48
CA ALA A 122 6.64 21.01 -1.89
C ALA A 122 5.41 21.24 -2.75
N PHE A 123 4.31 20.55 -2.47
CA PHE A 123 3.05 20.73 -3.21
C PHE A 123 2.44 22.13 -2.97
N GLU A 124 2.52 22.62 -1.73
CA GLU A 124 2.06 23.96 -1.39
C GLU A 124 2.87 25.04 -2.11
N ASP A 125 4.19 24.89 -2.16
CA ASP A 125 5.08 25.82 -2.85
C ASP A 125 4.77 25.85 -4.35
N ASP A 126 4.48 24.69 -4.98
CA ASP A 126 4.10 24.63 -6.38
C ASP A 126 2.77 25.34 -6.63
N ASP A 127 1.79 25.19 -5.72
CA ASP A 127 0.50 25.85 -5.83
C ASP A 127 0.61 27.36 -5.70
N GLU A 128 1.52 27.87 -4.84
CA GLU A 128 1.77 29.29 -4.67
C GLU A 128 2.42 29.91 -5.90
N ASP A 129 3.27 29.17 -6.59
CA ASP A 129 3.98 29.63 -7.79
C ASP A 129 3.10 29.54 -9.05
N GLY A 130 2.02 28.81 -8.96
CA GLY A 130 1.11 28.62 -10.06
C GLY A 130 0.01 29.65 -10.08
#